data_e4d01bfc0c7ff1f793b1e05c9640d992
#
_entry.id   e4d01bfc0c7ff1f793b1e05c9640d992
#
_cell.length_a   1.000
_cell.length_b   1.000
_cell.length_c   1.000
_cell.angle_alpha   90.00
_cell.angle_beta   90.00
_cell.angle_gamma   90.00
#
_symmetry.space_group_name_H-M   'P 1'
#
loop_
_entity.id
_entity.type
_entity.pdbx_description
1 polymer ?
#
loop_
_entity_poly.entity_id
_entity_poly.type
_entity_poly.pdbx_seq_one_letter_code
_entity_poly.pdbx_strand_id
1 'polypeptide(L)'
;AHFFAAGSSHTDSETQTEVGGLDAVPVDLMAPFDYVALGHLHNKNALQAPRVKYAGSPLKFSASEVNLDKGVWIVDTQPFNLQWVPLEPLHDLVKLTGSFDELATVEYASHYQEDDFFVIELTDTAPIPDLMNKLRHYYPKIIALSRVNKAADQSDLAAPAQDLENKDPLALLSDFYHQVTGEELSDNQRQWAKDALLAAQKEEEG
;
A
#
# COMPACT_ATOMS: atom_id res chain seq x y z
N ALA A 1 25.88 6.66 0.51
CA ALA A 1 25.09 7.89 0.57
C ALA A 1 23.62 7.57 0.83
N HIS A 2 22.78 8.56 1.14
CA HIS A 2 21.38 8.35 1.52
C HIS A 2 20.52 9.47 0.89
N PHE A 3 19.97 9.20 -0.30
CA PHE A 3 19.16 10.16 -1.08
C PHE A 3 18.46 9.45 -2.25
N PHE A 4 17.54 10.17 -2.92
CA PHE A 4 17.00 9.74 -4.21
C PHE A 4 18.01 10.01 -5.34
N ALA A 5 18.30 8.99 -6.14
CA ALA A 5 18.99 9.16 -7.40
C ALA A 5 17.97 9.36 -8.54
N ALA A 6 18.28 10.23 -9.50
CA ALA A 6 17.40 10.48 -10.64
C ALA A 6 17.15 9.19 -11.43
N GLY A 7 15.89 8.93 -11.76
CA GLY A 7 15.45 7.71 -12.43
C GLY A 7 15.22 6.50 -11.53
N SER A 8 15.26 6.68 -10.20
CA SER A 8 14.86 5.65 -9.23
C SER A 8 13.34 5.54 -9.12
N SER A 9 12.85 4.32 -8.87
CA SER A 9 11.48 4.05 -8.45
C SER A 9 11.38 4.00 -6.92
N HIS A 10 10.25 4.40 -6.36
CA HIS A 10 10.00 4.38 -4.90
C HIS A 10 8.88 3.42 -4.54
N THR A 11 8.78 3.11 -3.24
CA THR A 11 7.65 2.43 -2.60
C THR A 11 6.91 3.42 -1.68
N ASP A 12 5.76 3.05 -1.14
CA ASP A 12 4.96 3.93 -0.28
C ASP A 12 5.57 4.17 1.11
N SER A 13 6.63 3.43 1.45
CA SER A 13 7.27 3.49 2.78
C SER A 13 8.40 4.53 2.87
N GLU A 14 8.79 5.16 1.76
CA GLU A 14 9.90 6.10 1.75
C GLU A 14 9.42 7.55 1.93
N THR A 15 10.13 8.30 2.77
CA THR A 15 9.86 9.73 3.00
C THR A 15 10.52 10.55 1.91
N GLN A 16 9.84 11.58 1.40
CA GLN A 16 10.46 12.53 0.46
C GLN A 16 11.60 13.29 1.16
N THR A 17 12.77 13.32 0.51
CA THR A 17 13.94 14.06 0.99
C THR A 17 14.51 14.91 -0.12
N GLU A 18 14.85 16.17 0.20
CA GLU A 18 15.61 17.05 -0.68
C GLU A 18 17.10 17.05 -0.29
N VAL A 19 17.97 17.02 -1.30
CA VAL A 19 19.41 17.15 -1.12
C VAL A 19 19.90 18.36 -1.92
N GLY A 20 20.33 19.41 -1.23
CA GLY A 20 20.84 20.62 -1.87
C GLY A 20 19.82 21.35 -2.75
N GLY A 21 18.51 21.27 -2.41
CA GLY A 21 17.43 21.84 -3.20
C GLY A 21 17.05 21.04 -4.45
N LEU A 22 17.49 19.80 -4.55
CA LEU A 22 17.12 18.85 -5.60
C LEU A 22 16.27 17.73 -5.01
N ASP A 23 15.17 17.41 -5.67
CA ASP A 23 14.32 16.24 -5.31
C ASP A 23 15.05 14.92 -5.57
N ALA A 24 15.99 14.90 -6.54
CA ALA A 24 16.77 13.73 -6.89
C ALA A 24 18.20 14.13 -7.39
N VAL A 25 19.18 13.33 -7.03
CA VAL A 25 20.59 13.55 -7.44
C VAL A 25 20.85 12.87 -8.78
N PRO A 26 21.36 13.58 -9.80
CA PRO A 26 21.72 12.99 -11.08
C PRO A 26 22.78 11.88 -10.95
N VAL A 27 22.55 10.75 -11.62
CA VAL A 27 23.45 9.58 -11.57
C VAL A 27 24.84 9.91 -12.15
N ASP A 28 24.93 10.84 -13.09
CA ASP A 28 26.20 11.26 -13.72
C ASP A 28 27.19 11.85 -12.71
N LEU A 29 26.71 12.46 -11.61
CA LEU A 29 27.55 12.94 -10.52
C LEU A 29 28.25 11.81 -9.75
N MET A 30 27.79 10.59 -9.92
CA MET A 30 28.35 9.38 -9.28
C MET A 30 29.39 8.68 -10.16
N ALA A 31 29.52 9.09 -11.45
CA ALA A 31 30.44 8.47 -12.42
C ALA A 31 31.93 8.45 -12.01
N PRO A 32 32.47 9.42 -11.23
CA PRO A 32 33.85 9.37 -10.77
C PRO A 32 34.19 8.26 -9.78
N PHE A 33 33.17 7.60 -9.20
CA PHE A 33 33.36 6.58 -8.18
C PHE A 33 33.32 5.16 -8.79
N ASP A 34 34.19 4.28 -8.31
CA ASP A 34 34.18 2.86 -8.73
C ASP A 34 32.92 2.12 -8.32
N TYR A 35 32.35 2.50 -7.17
CA TYR A 35 31.08 1.99 -6.66
C TYR A 35 30.40 3.01 -5.76
N VAL A 36 29.08 3.11 -5.84
CA VAL A 36 28.27 3.94 -4.95
C VAL A 36 27.19 3.10 -4.30
N ALA A 37 27.29 2.95 -2.97
CA ALA A 37 26.26 2.34 -2.16
C ALA A 37 25.25 3.41 -1.73
N LEU A 38 23.99 3.23 -2.09
CA LEU A 38 22.87 4.09 -1.73
C LEU A 38 21.97 3.43 -0.72
N GLY A 39 21.52 4.21 0.25
CA GLY A 39 20.39 3.93 1.12
C GLY A 39 19.23 4.85 0.78
N HIS A 40 18.18 4.81 1.60
CA HIS A 40 16.93 5.52 1.50
C HIS A 40 15.82 4.70 0.83
N LEU A 41 16.00 4.23 -0.40
CA LEU A 41 15.01 3.42 -1.09
C LEU A 41 15.05 1.96 -0.61
N HIS A 42 13.86 1.42 -0.32
CA HIS A 42 13.68 0.09 0.26
C HIS A 42 13.75 -1.05 -0.76
N ASN A 43 13.74 -0.72 -2.06
CA ASN A 43 13.87 -1.67 -3.15
C ASN A 43 15.29 -1.68 -3.71
N LYS A 44 15.98 -2.82 -3.66
CA LYS A 44 17.32 -3.00 -4.27
C LYS A 44 17.35 -2.71 -5.78
N ASN A 45 16.21 -2.90 -6.44
CA ASN A 45 16.04 -2.70 -7.89
C ASN A 45 15.52 -1.30 -8.25
N ALA A 46 15.46 -0.38 -7.28
CA ALA A 46 14.93 0.98 -7.50
C ALA A 46 15.68 1.76 -8.58
N LEU A 47 16.96 1.43 -8.83
CA LEU A 47 17.78 2.06 -9.84
C LEU A 47 18.49 1.00 -10.70
N GLN A 48 18.41 1.15 -12.03
CA GLN A 48 19.09 0.30 -12.98
C GLN A 48 20.45 0.92 -13.39
N ALA A 49 21.46 0.79 -12.52
CA ALA A 49 22.82 1.27 -12.78
C ALA A 49 23.85 0.20 -12.36
N PRO A 50 24.91 -0.05 -13.18
CA PRO A 50 25.83 -1.17 -12.89
C PRO A 50 26.63 -1.00 -11.60
N ARG A 51 27.05 0.23 -11.28
CA ARG A 51 27.96 0.55 -10.16
C ARG A 51 27.33 1.43 -9.08
N VAL A 52 26.05 1.77 -9.21
CA VAL A 52 25.28 2.52 -8.23
C VAL A 52 24.12 1.66 -7.79
N LYS A 53 24.09 1.24 -6.55
CA LYS A 53 23.10 0.30 -6.05
C LYS A 53 22.48 0.77 -4.75
N TYR A 54 21.16 0.66 -4.66
CA TYR A 54 20.46 0.71 -3.38
C TYR A 54 20.64 -0.62 -2.65
N ALA A 55 20.90 -0.54 -1.37
CA ALA A 55 20.92 -1.72 -0.51
C ALA A 55 19.50 -2.29 -0.29
N GLY A 56 18.49 -1.42 -0.38
CA GLY A 56 17.15 -1.73 0.10
C GLY A 56 17.06 -1.65 1.61
N SER A 57 15.93 -2.06 2.15
CA SER A 57 15.76 -2.28 3.60
C SER A 57 16.01 -3.74 3.96
N PRO A 58 16.54 -4.04 5.16
CA PRO A 58 16.82 -5.43 5.57
C PRO A 58 15.55 -6.24 5.81
N LEU A 59 14.43 -5.58 6.12
CA LEU A 59 13.13 -6.18 6.37
C LEU A 59 12.06 -5.44 5.54
N LYS A 60 10.86 -6.02 5.46
CA LYS A 60 9.67 -5.41 4.86
C LYS A 60 9.01 -4.48 5.90
N PHE A 61 8.85 -3.21 5.61
CA PHE A 61 8.28 -2.20 6.52
C PHE A 61 6.85 -1.79 6.15
N SER A 62 6.37 -2.17 4.96
CA SER A 62 5.03 -1.85 4.50
C SER A 62 4.43 -2.95 3.62
N ALA A 63 3.10 -2.89 3.43
CA ALA A 63 2.38 -3.80 2.54
C ALA A 63 2.85 -3.69 1.07
N SER A 64 3.37 -2.55 0.63
CA SER A 64 3.93 -2.38 -0.72
C SER A 64 5.24 -3.14 -0.93
N GLU A 65 5.89 -3.57 0.16
CA GLU A 65 7.17 -4.27 0.12
C GLU A 65 7.06 -5.80 0.20
N VAL A 66 5.84 -6.36 0.34
CA VAL A 66 5.65 -7.82 0.55
C VAL A 66 6.26 -8.68 -0.53
N ASN A 67 6.32 -8.19 -1.77
CA ASN A 67 6.89 -8.88 -2.92
C ASN A 67 8.36 -8.48 -3.21
N LEU A 68 9.00 -7.69 -2.33
CA LEU A 68 10.38 -7.27 -2.51
C LEU A 68 11.34 -8.24 -1.81
N ASP A 69 12.36 -8.68 -2.55
CA ASP A 69 13.47 -9.43 -1.95
C ASP A 69 14.26 -8.53 -1.01
N LYS A 70 14.54 -9.01 0.18
CA LYS A 70 15.37 -8.34 1.18
C LYS A 70 16.72 -9.03 1.30
N GLY A 71 17.79 -8.23 1.51
CA GLY A 71 19.14 -8.78 1.52
C GLY A 71 20.22 -7.71 1.54
N VAL A 72 21.43 -8.11 1.19
CA VAL A 72 22.61 -7.23 1.17
C VAL A 72 23.42 -7.43 -0.10
N TRP A 73 24.13 -6.38 -0.53
CA TRP A 73 25.14 -6.49 -1.58
C TRP A 73 26.51 -6.76 -0.96
N ILE A 74 27.16 -7.82 -1.42
CA ILE A 74 28.60 -8.04 -1.20
C ILE A 74 29.31 -7.44 -2.40
N VAL A 75 30.30 -6.57 -2.13
CA VAL A 75 31.04 -5.84 -3.13
C VAL A 75 32.53 -6.21 -3.03
N ASP A 76 33.04 -6.89 -4.06
CA ASP A 76 34.47 -7.05 -4.25
C ASP A 76 34.99 -5.91 -5.13
N THR A 77 36.08 -5.30 -4.73
CA THR A 77 36.67 -4.18 -5.48
C THR A 77 37.78 -4.62 -6.43
N GLN A 78 38.39 -5.80 -6.21
CA GLN A 78 39.51 -6.34 -7.02
C GLN A 78 39.44 -7.87 -7.17
N PRO A 79 38.93 -8.42 -8.31
CA PRO A 79 38.25 -7.72 -9.40
C PRO A 79 36.86 -7.20 -8.97
N PHE A 80 36.38 -6.16 -9.60
CA PHE A 80 35.05 -5.63 -9.25
C PHE A 80 33.97 -6.66 -9.52
N ASN A 81 33.23 -7.02 -8.46
CA ASN A 81 32.11 -7.96 -8.52
C ASN A 81 31.04 -7.55 -7.51
N LEU A 82 29.77 -7.76 -7.89
CA LEU A 82 28.61 -7.53 -7.04
C LEU A 82 27.83 -8.82 -6.88
N GLN A 83 27.62 -9.24 -5.64
CA GLN A 83 26.81 -10.40 -5.31
C GLN A 83 25.68 -9.99 -4.37
N TRP A 84 24.44 -10.32 -4.76
CA TRP A 84 23.30 -10.18 -3.86
C TRP A 84 23.17 -11.41 -2.98
N VAL A 85 23.05 -11.20 -1.67
CA VAL A 85 22.79 -12.25 -0.70
C VAL A 85 21.43 -11.97 -0.05
N PRO A 86 20.42 -12.82 -0.27
CA PRO A 86 19.12 -12.66 0.36
C PRO A 86 19.23 -12.86 1.88
N LEU A 87 18.39 -12.14 2.62
CA LEU A 87 18.19 -12.32 4.06
C LEU A 87 16.79 -12.88 4.26
N GLU A 88 16.71 -13.96 4.98
CA GLU A 88 15.44 -14.54 5.43
C GLU A 88 15.07 -13.91 6.78
N PRO A 89 13.91 -13.26 6.91
CA PRO A 89 13.49 -12.69 8.18
C PRO A 89 13.10 -13.80 9.16
N LEU A 90 13.27 -13.55 10.45
CA LEU A 90 12.79 -14.47 11.49
C LEU A 90 11.24 -14.58 11.47
N HIS A 91 10.57 -13.48 11.18
CA HIS A 91 9.12 -13.38 10.98
C HIS A 91 8.90 -12.54 9.73
N ASP A 92 8.18 -13.06 8.77
CA ASP A 92 7.94 -12.34 7.51
C ASP A 92 6.70 -11.45 7.59
N LEU A 93 6.59 -10.53 6.65
CA LEU A 93 5.40 -9.75 6.38
C LEU A 93 4.72 -10.32 5.13
N VAL A 94 3.55 -10.88 5.33
CA VAL A 94 2.79 -11.59 4.30
C VAL A 94 1.50 -10.81 3.97
N LYS A 95 1.21 -10.63 2.68
CA LYS A 95 -0.08 -10.12 2.22
C LYS A 95 -0.94 -11.28 1.74
N LEU A 96 -2.14 -11.40 2.30
CA LEU A 96 -3.15 -12.38 1.91
C LEU A 96 -4.32 -11.64 1.26
N THR A 97 -4.74 -12.12 0.09
CA THR A 97 -5.92 -11.60 -0.60
C THR A 97 -6.84 -12.76 -0.94
N GLY A 98 -8.10 -12.70 -0.51
CA GLY A 98 -9.07 -13.76 -0.73
C GLY A 98 -10.38 -13.51 0.02
N SER A 99 -11.34 -14.41 -0.14
CA SER A 99 -12.56 -14.38 0.66
C SER A 99 -12.31 -14.86 2.09
N PHE A 100 -13.19 -14.47 3.01
CA PHE A 100 -13.12 -14.95 4.39
C PHE A 100 -13.15 -16.48 4.47
N ASP A 101 -14.03 -17.12 3.70
CA ASP A 101 -14.17 -18.58 3.71
C ASP A 101 -12.93 -19.31 3.19
N GLU A 102 -12.18 -18.71 2.26
CA GLU A 102 -10.90 -19.25 1.79
C GLU A 102 -9.80 -19.07 2.81
N LEU A 103 -9.64 -17.85 3.35
CA LEU A 103 -8.54 -17.51 4.24
C LEU A 103 -8.72 -18.09 5.65
N ALA A 104 -9.97 -18.15 6.17
CA ALA A 104 -10.27 -18.60 7.54
C ALA A 104 -10.34 -20.13 7.64
N THR A 105 -9.31 -20.81 7.12
CA THR A 105 -9.17 -22.27 7.21
C THR A 105 -7.81 -22.66 7.79
N VAL A 106 -7.78 -23.76 8.56
CA VAL A 106 -6.53 -24.30 9.12
C VAL A 106 -5.58 -24.70 8.00
N GLU A 107 -6.11 -25.27 6.93
CA GLU A 107 -5.31 -25.70 5.77
C GLU A 107 -4.58 -24.51 5.15
N TYR A 108 -5.26 -23.41 4.85
CA TYR A 108 -4.66 -22.22 4.25
C TYR A 108 -3.65 -21.55 5.21
N ALA A 109 -3.99 -21.41 6.48
CA ALA A 109 -3.12 -20.83 7.49
C ALA A 109 -1.84 -21.62 7.71
N SER A 110 -1.89 -22.95 7.55
CA SER A 110 -0.72 -23.83 7.74
C SER A 110 0.43 -23.62 6.75
N HIS A 111 0.22 -22.84 5.68
CA HIS A 111 1.28 -22.47 4.73
C HIS A 111 2.21 -21.38 5.26
N TYR A 112 1.87 -20.74 6.38
CA TYR A 112 2.60 -19.62 6.97
C TYR A 112 3.03 -19.95 8.39
N GLN A 113 4.00 -19.17 8.91
CA GLN A 113 4.40 -19.30 10.31
C GLN A 113 3.41 -18.53 11.20
N GLU A 114 3.08 -19.10 12.35
CA GLU A 114 2.17 -18.45 13.31
C GLU A 114 2.66 -17.07 13.76
N ASP A 115 3.98 -16.90 13.78
CA ASP A 115 4.65 -15.68 14.19
C ASP A 115 4.88 -14.66 13.07
N ASP A 116 4.46 -14.93 11.84
CA ASP A 116 4.49 -13.97 10.75
C ASP A 116 3.49 -12.82 10.96
N PHE A 117 3.75 -11.68 10.35
CA PHE A 117 2.84 -10.54 10.33
C PHE A 117 1.99 -10.56 9.07
N PHE A 118 0.69 -10.28 9.22
CA PHE A 118 -0.26 -10.39 8.12
C PHE A 118 -0.94 -9.08 7.78
N VAL A 119 -0.94 -8.75 6.50
CA VAL A 119 -1.80 -7.76 5.87
C VAL A 119 -2.87 -8.52 5.11
N ILE A 120 -4.14 -8.41 5.52
CA ILE A 120 -5.24 -9.14 4.90
C ILE A 120 -6.13 -8.20 4.10
N GLU A 121 -6.40 -8.57 2.87
CA GLU A 121 -7.27 -7.86 1.95
C GLU A 121 -8.40 -8.78 1.50
N LEU A 122 -9.60 -8.55 2.03
CA LEU A 122 -10.75 -9.39 1.77
C LEU A 122 -11.45 -9.02 0.46
N THR A 123 -11.88 -10.02 -0.26
CA THR A 123 -12.69 -9.87 -1.48
C THR A 123 -14.19 -9.86 -1.19
N ASP A 124 -14.61 -10.17 0.05
CA ASP A 124 -16.01 -10.14 0.48
C ASP A 124 -16.57 -8.72 0.47
N THR A 125 -17.73 -8.55 -0.13
CA THR A 125 -18.47 -7.28 -0.15
C THR A 125 -19.42 -7.15 1.03
N ALA A 126 -19.97 -8.27 1.53
CA ALA A 126 -20.90 -8.30 2.64
C ALA A 126 -20.20 -8.09 3.99
N PRO A 127 -20.81 -7.39 4.96
CA PRO A 127 -20.29 -7.27 6.31
C PRO A 127 -20.23 -8.65 7.02
N ILE A 128 -19.09 -8.97 7.60
CA ILE A 128 -18.90 -10.19 8.38
C ILE A 128 -18.83 -9.79 9.87
N PRO A 129 -19.78 -10.24 10.71
CA PRO A 129 -19.74 -9.94 12.14
C PRO A 129 -18.49 -10.52 12.80
N ASP A 130 -17.88 -9.71 13.68
CA ASP A 130 -16.69 -10.09 14.47
C ASP A 130 -15.50 -10.57 13.65
N LEU A 131 -15.35 -10.00 12.45
CA LEU A 131 -14.39 -10.40 11.43
C LEU A 131 -12.95 -10.49 11.97
N MET A 132 -12.48 -9.45 12.68
CA MET A 132 -11.11 -9.40 13.18
C MET A 132 -10.80 -10.53 14.15
N ASN A 133 -11.69 -10.83 15.10
CA ASN A 133 -11.48 -11.90 16.07
C ASN A 133 -11.50 -13.27 15.40
N LYS A 134 -12.37 -13.46 14.41
CA LYS A 134 -12.41 -14.70 13.64
C LYS A 134 -11.13 -14.95 12.87
N LEU A 135 -10.59 -13.90 12.19
CA LEU A 135 -9.34 -14.01 11.46
C LEU A 135 -8.13 -14.20 12.38
N ARG A 136 -8.10 -13.55 13.55
CA ARG A 136 -7.03 -13.71 14.54
C ARG A 136 -6.90 -15.12 15.10
N HIS A 137 -7.92 -15.94 14.97
CA HIS A 137 -7.83 -17.36 15.31
C HIS A 137 -6.86 -18.11 14.40
N TYR A 138 -6.72 -17.67 13.15
CA TYR A 138 -5.83 -18.27 12.14
C TYR A 138 -4.53 -17.47 11.97
N TYR A 139 -4.60 -16.16 12.14
CA TYR A 139 -3.51 -15.20 11.92
C TYR A 139 -3.37 -14.27 13.13
N PRO A 140 -2.66 -14.68 14.18
CA PRO A 140 -2.61 -13.91 15.44
C PRO A 140 -2.08 -12.50 15.29
N LYS A 141 -1.13 -12.28 14.35
CA LYS A 141 -0.43 -11.00 14.14
C LYS A 141 -0.93 -10.24 12.90
N ILE A 142 -2.25 -10.04 12.80
CA ILE A 142 -2.80 -9.15 11.77
C ILE A 142 -2.45 -7.70 12.10
N ILE A 143 -1.71 -7.02 11.22
CA ILE A 143 -1.32 -5.61 11.36
C ILE A 143 -2.21 -4.68 10.53
N ALA A 144 -2.81 -5.18 9.44
CA ALA A 144 -3.78 -4.42 8.64
C ALA A 144 -4.84 -5.35 8.06
N LEU A 145 -6.07 -4.85 8.00
CA LEU A 145 -7.20 -5.52 7.38
C LEU A 145 -7.96 -4.53 6.52
N SER A 146 -8.09 -4.82 5.25
CA SER A 146 -8.81 -4.02 4.27
C SER A 146 -9.73 -4.88 3.43
N ARG A 147 -10.52 -4.24 2.57
CA ARG A 147 -11.31 -4.91 1.53
C ARG A 147 -10.85 -4.46 0.16
N VAL A 148 -10.85 -5.36 -0.80
CA VAL A 148 -10.62 -5.02 -2.20
C VAL A 148 -11.75 -4.11 -2.67
N ASN A 149 -11.48 -2.82 -2.78
CA ASN A 149 -12.40 -1.90 -3.43
C ASN A 149 -12.23 -2.06 -4.95
N LYS A 150 -13.18 -2.74 -5.60
CA LYS A 150 -13.19 -2.83 -7.08
C LYS A 150 -13.28 -1.46 -7.77
N ALA A 151 -13.63 -0.41 -7.02
CA ALA A 151 -13.73 0.96 -7.53
C ALA A 151 -12.46 1.82 -7.35
N ALA A 152 -11.48 1.38 -6.52
CA ALA A 152 -10.33 2.22 -6.16
C ALA A 152 -9.16 2.19 -7.16
N ASP A 153 -9.28 1.48 -8.27
CA ASP A 153 -8.26 1.49 -9.35
C ASP A 153 -8.38 2.72 -10.30
N GLN A 154 -9.21 3.68 -9.92
CA GLN A 154 -9.30 4.98 -10.62
C GLN A 154 -8.68 6.06 -9.73
N SER A 155 -7.42 6.33 -9.96
CA SER A 155 -6.62 7.44 -9.42
C SER A 155 -7.06 8.83 -9.93
N ASP A 156 -8.37 9.12 -9.93
CA ASP A 156 -8.94 10.40 -10.36
C ASP A 156 -10.02 10.91 -9.39
N LEU A 157 -9.72 10.88 -8.07
CA LEU A 157 -10.59 11.53 -7.05
C LEU A 157 -10.32 13.03 -6.90
N ALA A 158 -9.84 13.70 -7.93
CA ALA A 158 -9.74 15.15 -7.98
C ALA A 158 -10.80 15.73 -8.91
N ALA A 159 -12.08 15.58 -8.58
CA ALA A 159 -13.07 16.50 -9.08
C ALA A 159 -12.77 17.88 -8.46
N PRO A 160 -12.65 18.97 -9.26
CA PRO A 160 -12.40 20.29 -8.71
C PRO A 160 -13.53 20.69 -7.75
N ALA A 161 -13.15 21.14 -6.57
CA ALA A 161 -14.07 21.52 -5.48
C ALA A 161 -15.14 22.56 -5.87
N GLN A 162 -15.01 23.21 -7.00
CA GLN A 162 -15.92 24.23 -7.51
C GLN A 162 -17.28 23.73 -8.01
N ASP A 163 -17.41 22.42 -8.30
CA ASP A 163 -18.71 21.88 -8.77
C ASP A 163 -19.57 21.25 -7.66
N LEU A 164 -19.06 21.18 -6.42
CA LEU A 164 -19.76 20.53 -5.31
C LEU A 164 -20.84 21.41 -4.68
N GLU A 165 -20.66 22.73 -4.66
CA GLU A 165 -21.58 23.67 -3.98
C GLU A 165 -22.97 23.80 -4.64
N ASN A 166 -23.11 23.37 -5.89
CA ASN A 166 -24.37 23.49 -6.65
C ASN A 166 -25.07 22.16 -6.93
N LYS A 167 -24.55 21.02 -6.45
CA LYS A 167 -25.19 19.71 -6.64
C LYS A 167 -26.23 19.43 -5.56
N ASP A 168 -27.33 18.80 -5.97
CA ASP A 168 -28.32 18.25 -5.05
C ASP A 168 -27.64 17.24 -4.08
N PRO A 169 -27.83 17.37 -2.76
CA PRO A 169 -27.19 16.51 -1.76
C PRO A 169 -27.42 15.00 -1.99
N LEU A 170 -28.60 14.62 -2.49
CA LEU A 170 -28.90 13.24 -2.79
C LEU A 170 -28.13 12.73 -4.04
N ALA A 171 -27.96 13.61 -5.04
CA ALA A 171 -27.14 13.29 -6.21
C ALA A 171 -25.65 13.13 -5.81
N LEU A 172 -25.15 14.01 -4.92
CA LEU A 172 -23.80 13.94 -4.39
C LEU A 172 -23.54 12.63 -3.63
N LEU A 173 -24.50 12.24 -2.79
CA LEU A 173 -24.44 10.96 -2.07
C LEU A 173 -24.45 9.75 -3.03
N SER A 174 -25.30 9.82 -4.08
CA SER A 174 -25.36 8.76 -5.09
C SER A 174 -24.04 8.62 -5.86
N ASP A 175 -23.47 9.75 -6.28
CA ASP A 175 -22.17 9.79 -6.98
C ASP A 175 -21.07 9.22 -6.09
N PHE A 176 -21.02 9.63 -4.81
CA PHE A 176 -20.06 9.11 -3.83
C PHE A 176 -20.22 7.61 -3.59
N TYR A 177 -21.45 7.14 -3.40
CA TYR A 177 -21.73 5.72 -3.21
C TYR A 177 -21.26 4.91 -4.42
N HIS A 178 -21.58 5.37 -5.63
CA HIS A 178 -21.14 4.73 -6.87
C HIS A 178 -19.61 4.73 -7.01
N GLN A 179 -18.94 5.83 -6.68
CA GLN A 179 -17.48 5.91 -6.70
C GLN A 179 -16.82 4.92 -5.73
N VAL A 180 -17.38 4.76 -4.53
CA VAL A 180 -16.78 3.90 -3.49
C VAL A 180 -17.09 2.43 -3.69
N THR A 181 -18.30 2.10 -4.18
CA THR A 181 -18.77 0.71 -4.25
C THR A 181 -18.78 0.14 -5.68
N GLY A 182 -18.81 1.00 -6.69
CA GLY A 182 -19.06 0.62 -8.10
C GLY A 182 -20.52 0.26 -8.39
N GLU A 183 -21.42 0.43 -7.40
CA GLU A 183 -22.84 0.07 -7.49
C GLU A 183 -23.74 1.30 -7.36
N GLU A 184 -24.96 1.24 -7.91
CA GLU A 184 -25.97 2.26 -7.71
C GLU A 184 -26.71 2.05 -6.38
N LEU A 185 -27.20 3.17 -5.79
CA LEU A 185 -28.06 3.08 -4.60
C LEU A 185 -29.33 2.30 -4.94
N SER A 186 -29.65 1.28 -4.15
CA SER A 186 -30.95 0.60 -4.21
C SER A 186 -32.08 1.56 -3.79
N ASP A 187 -33.33 1.21 -4.15
CA ASP A 187 -34.50 2.04 -3.81
C ASP A 187 -34.61 2.28 -2.29
N ASN A 188 -34.32 1.27 -1.47
CA ASN A 188 -34.33 1.39 -0.01
C ASN A 188 -33.23 2.34 0.50
N GLN A 189 -32.01 2.22 -0.02
CA GLN A 189 -30.89 3.09 0.37
C GLN A 189 -31.16 4.54 -0.04
N ARG A 190 -31.73 4.73 -1.24
CA ARG A 190 -32.15 6.05 -1.73
C ARG A 190 -33.22 6.67 -0.83
N GLN A 191 -34.19 5.87 -0.36
CA GLN A 191 -35.22 6.34 0.56
C GLN A 191 -34.63 6.72 1.92
N TRP A 192 -33.75 5.90 2.50
CA TRP A 192 -33.07 6.20 3.76
C TRP A 192 -32.21 7.46 3.66
N ALA A 193 -31.53 7.66 2.53
CA ALA A 193 -30.75 8.87 2.29
C ALA A 193 -31.63 10.13 2.27
N LYS A 194 -32.80 10.07 1.61
CA LYS A 194 -33.77 11.18 1.59
C LYS A 194 -34.29 11.49 2.99
N ASP A 195 -34.65 10.48 3.75
CA ASP A 195 -35.20 10.65 5.11
C ASP A 195 -34.14 11.27 6.04
N ALA A 196 -32.88 10.84 5.94
CA ALA A 196 -31.76 11.40 6.69
C ALA A 196 -31.46 12.85 6.33
N LEU A 197 -31.47 13.21 5.04
CA LEU A 197 -31.27 14.59 4.58
C LEU A 197 -32.40 15.52 5.05
N LEU A 198 -33.64 15.06 5.01
CA LEU A 198 -34.79 15.80 5.52
C LEU A 198 -34.75 15.99 7.03
N ALA A 199 -34.22 15.01 7.79
CA ALA A 199 -34.05 15.13 9.23
C ALA A 199 -32.97 16.17 9.57
N ALA A 200 -31.81 16.12 8.89
CA ALA A 200 -30.73 17.09 9.09
C ALA A 200 -31.15 18.54 8.79
N GLN A 201 -31.89 18.77 7.72
CA GLN A 201 -32.40 20.12 7.38
C GLN A 201 -33.36 20.69 8.44
N LYS A 202 -34.15 19.82 9.09
CA LYS A 202 -35.07 20.29 10.17
C LYS A 202 -34.32 20.64 11.47
N GLU A 203 -33.15 20.01 11.72
CA GLU A 203 -32.33 20.35 12.89
C GLU A 203 -31.55 21.64 12.70
N GLU A 204 -31.24 22.05 11.46
CA GLU A 204 -30.57 23.31 11.15
C GLU A 204 -31.53 24.54 11.18
N GLU A 205 -32.84 24.32 11.01
CA GLU A 205 -33.86 25.39 11.02
C GLU A 205 -34.47 25.65 12.43
N GLY A 206 -34.14 24.89 13.44
CA GLY A 206 -34.67 24.99 14.82
C GLY A 206 -33.65 25.48 15.81
#